data_8ce346afda0c5701a0d741cca670931f
#
_entry.id   8ce346afda0c5701a0d741cca670931f
#
_cell.length_a   1.000
_cell.length_b   1.000
_cell.length_c   1.000
_cell.angle_alpha   90.00
_cell.angle_beta   90.00
_cell.angle_gamma   90.00
#
_symmetry.space_group_name_H-M   'P 1'
#
loop_
_entity.id
_entity.type
_entity.pdbx_description
1 polymer ?
#
loop_
_entity_poly.entity_id
_entity_poly.type
_entity_poly.pdbx_seq_one_letter_code
_entity_poly.pdbx_strand_id
1 'polypeptide(L)'
;DGIAATEGIRKKVPFVQVVILSVQNDSNYMRRAMLAGARDFLTKPPMIDDLTSAIKRAGAMAQEERKKTTASSGGLSGGLGGLRSQSPNGKIIVIYSPKGGNGATTVATNLALCLNSTETETILVDGNLQFGDVAVFLNEQGKNSVIDLTPRVDELDQEVVREVAVKHPATGLYLLIAPPTPEDALRVTPDQFSKLLQYLRQVFAYVVVDTSSYLTDVVSASLDIADQIVLLTTQEIPSIKNANTFLKLLNMGGIPTKERVTFVMNKFDRRVGISPERVAESLKQEIPLLIPFEERVVTESINRGVPLMVNNRDSQVAKAVIKMADFLKERISKQESGAEPPKK
;
A
#
# COMPACT_ATOMS: atom_id res chain seq x y z
N ASP A 1 37.30 3.81 1.12
CA ASP A 1 37.22 3.92 -0.34
C ASP A 1 35.98 3.16 -0.81
N GLY A 2 35.41 3.55 -1.96
CA GLY A 2 34.17 2.98 -2.47
C GLY A 2 34.20 1.47 -2.74
N ILE A 3 35.38 0.90 -3.01
CA ILE A 3 35.57 -0.53 -3.24
C ILE A 3 35.39 -1.30 -1.92
N ALA A 4 36.04 -0.84 -0.84
CA ALA A 4 35.87 -1.45 0.47
C ALA A 4 34.43 -1.31 1.02
N ALA A 5 33.78 -0.18 0.74
CA ALA A 5 32.37 -0.01 1.06
C ALA A 5 31.47 -1.01 0.31
N THR A 6 31.76 -1.28 -0.97
CA THR A 6 31.02 -2.27 -1.78
C THR A 6 31.09 -3.67 -1.19
N GLU A 7 32.28 -4.11 -0.78
CA GLU A 7 32.45 -5.41 -0.10
C GLU A 7 31.68 -5.49 1.22
N GLY A 8 31.72 -4.40 2.01
CA GLY A 8 31.01 -4.33 3.29
C GLY A 8 29.49 -4.35 3.13
N ILE A 9 28.96 -3.64 2.14
CA ILE A 9 27.53 -3.60 1.83
C ILE A 9 27.05 -4.98 1.40
N ARG A 10 27.74 -5.64 0.48
CA ARG A 10 27.35 -6.98 0.00
C ARG A 10 27.36 -8.05 1.07
N LYS A 11 28.29 -7.98 2.03
CA LYS A 11 28.31 -8.91 3.18
C LYS A 11 27.11 -8.73 4.10
N LYS A 12 26.64 -7.47 4.29
CA LYS A 12 25.52 -7.17 5.18
C LYS A 12 24.15 -7.29 4.50
N VAL A 13 24.08 -6.98 3.21
CA VAL A 13 22.82 -6.94 2.45
C VAL A 13 23.04 -7.62 1.09
N PRO A 14 22.93 -8.94 1.01
CA PRO A 14 23.30 -9.73 -0.18
C PRO A 14 22.57 -9.37 -1.48
N PHE A 15 21.39 -8.81 -1.40
CA PHE A 15 20.54 -8.49 -2.58
C PHE A 15 20.79 -7.10 -3.15
N VAL A 16 21.54 -6.25 -2.45
CA VAL A 16 21.84 -4.89 -2.92
C VAL A 16 22.83 -4.96 -4.07
N GLN A 17 22.49 -4.33 -5.17
CA GLN A 17 23.37 -4.14 -6.31
C GLN A 17 24.04 -2.77 -6.21
N VAL A 18 25.35 -2.72 -6.31
CA VAL A 18 26.14 -1.50 -6.13
C VAL A 18 26.63 -1.01 -7.49
N VAL A 19 26.35 0.25 -7.82
CA VAL A 19 26.91 0.96 -8.97
C VAL A 19 27.91 2.00 -8.46
N ILE A 20 29.15 1.96 -8.93
CA ILE A 20 30.21 2.86 -8.51
C ILE A 20 30.33 4.03 -9.49
N LEU A 21 30.33 5.25 -8.96
CA LEU A 21 30.64 6.46 -9.72
C LEU A 21 31.99 7.02 -9.29
N SER A 22 32.96 7.13 -10.19
CA SER A 22 34.30 7.62 -9.89
C SER A 22 34.80 8.63 -10.92
N VAL A 23 35.67 9.54 -10.49
CA VAL A 23 36.43 10.42 -11.41
C VAL A 23 37.63 9.69 -12.03
N GLN A 24 38.04 8.56 -11.42
CA GLN A 24 39.15 7.75 -11.95
C GLN A 24 38.64 6.84 -13.05
N ASN A 25 39.28 6.89 -14.21
CA ASN A 25 38.96 6.09 -15.40
C ASN A 25 40.06 5.04 -15.68
N ASP A 26 40.73 4.56 -14.64
CA ASP A 26 41.77 3.53 -14.75
C ASP A 26 41.15 2.13 -14.82
N SER A 27 41.58 1.35 -15.78
CA SER A 27 41.11 -0.04 -15.98
C SER A 27 41.36 -0.96 -14.78
N ASN A 28 42.45 -0.71 -14.03
CA ASN A 28 42.76 -1.45 -12.80
C ASN A 28 41.77 -1.11 -11.68
N TYR A 29 41.36 0.14 -11.57
CA TYR A 29 40.38 0.56 -10.57
C TYR A 29 38.99 -0.02 -10.87
N MET A 30 38.57 0.02 -12.15
CA MET A 30 37.34 -0.62 -12.62
C MET A 30 37.34 -2.14 -12.35
N ARG A 31 38.45 -2.82 -12.66
CA ARG A 31 38.56 -4.27 -12.39
C ARG A 31 38.46 -4.59 -10.90
N ARG A 32 39.10 -3.81 -10.03
CA ARG A 32 38.99 -3.98 -8.58
C ARG A 32 37.57 -3.72 -8.07
N ALA A 33 36.87 -2.72 -8.62
CA ALA A 33 35.49 -2.43 -8.29
C ALA A 33 34.58 -3.62 -8.64
N MET A 34 34.73 -4.20 -9.82
CA MET A 34 33.96 -5.37 -10.26
C MET A 34 34.28 -6.60 -9.41
N LEU A 35 35.55 -6.84 -9.05
CA LEU A 35 35.95 -7.94 -8.16
C LEU A 35 35.39 -7.77 -6.73
N ALA A 36 35.25 -6.54 -6.24
CA ALA A 36 34.60 -6.25 -4.97
C ALA A 36 33.08 -6.44 -5.03
N GLY A 37 32.54 -6.69 -6.22
CA GLY A 37 31.15 -6.99 -6.46
C GLY A 37 30.28 -5.81 -6.86
N ALA A 38 30.87 -4.71 -7.33
CA ALA A 38 30.11 -3.68 -8.00
C ALA A 38 29.44 -4.26 -9.26
N ARG A 39 28.21 -3.84 -9.53
CA ARG A 39 27.45 -4.32 -10.67
C ARG A 39 27.71 -3.52 -11.94
N ASP A 40 27.99 -2.25 -11.76
CA ASP A 40 28.36 -1.35 -12.85
C ASP A 40 29.32 -0.28 -12.34
N PHE A 41 30.04 0.35 -13.26
CA PHE A 41 30.99 1.40 -12.99
C PHE A 41 30.84 2.53 -14.01
N LEU A 42 30.62 3.75 -13.53
CA LEU A 42 30.45 4.93 -14.36
C LEU A 42 31.48 6.00 -13.99
N THR A 43 32.00 6.71 -14.99
CA THR A 43 32.89 7.86 -14.79
C THR A 43 32.07 9.12 -14.51
N LYS A 44 32.59 10.00 -13.63
CA LYS A 44 31.98 11.31 -13.35
C LYS A 44 32.47 12.35 -14.34
N PRO A 45 31.58 13.24 -14.85
CA PRO A 45 30.14 13.27 -14.70
C PRO A 45 29.48 12.18 -15.57
N PRO A 46 28.56 11.35 -15.04
CA PRO A 46 27.87 10.36 -15.85
C PRO A 46 26.86 11.02 -16.79
N MET A 47 26.68 10.47 -18.00
CA MET A 47 25.55 10.83 -18.83
C MET A 47 24.25 10.31 -18.22
N ILE A 48 23.17 11.06 -18.33
CA ILE A 48 21.87 10.71 -17.72
C ILE A 48 21.37 9.34 -18.23
N ASP A 49 21.57 9.06 -19.52
CA ASP A 49 21.14 7.80 -20.13
C ASP A 49 21.94 6.60 -19.61
N ASP A 50 23.26 6.75 -19.43
CA ASP A 50 24.14 5.71 -18.88
C ASP A 50 23.78 5.41 -17.43
N LEU A 51 23.57 6.44 -16.61
CA LEU A 51 23.19 6.30 -15.22
C LEU A 51 21.83 5.61 -15.09
N THR A 52 20.84 6.06 -15.87
CA THR A 52 19.50 5.49 -15.87
C THR A 52 19.53 4.02 -16.30
N SER A 53 20.32 3.69 -17.31
CA SER A 53 20.47 2.33 -17.79
C SER A 53 21.16 1.40 -16.78
N ALA A 54 22.21 1.90 -16.11
CA ALA A 54 22.91 1.16 -15.05
C ALA A 54 21.99 0.87 -13.86
N ILE A 55 21.18 1.86 -13.41
CA ILE A 55 20.22 1.70 -12.33
C ILE A 55 19.13 0.68 -12.71
N LYS A 56 18.57 0.75 -13.92
CA LYS A 56 17.57 -0.21 -14.39
C LYS A 56 18.11 -1.64 -14.44
N ARG A 57 19.34 -1.85 -14.96
CA ARG A 57 19.98 -3.18 -14.97
C ARG A 57 20.22 -3.70 -13.56
N ALA A 58 20.75 -2.87 -12.67
CA ALA A 58 21.00 -3.24 -11.28
C ALA A 58 19.68 -3.59 -10.55
N GLY A 59 18.62 -2.81 -10.75
CA GLY A 59 17.30 -3.04 -10.15
C GLY A 59 16.65 -4.36 -10.62
N ALA A 60 16.69 -4.65 -11.92
CA ALA A 60 16.16 -5.91 -12.45
C ALA A 60 16.86 -7.14 -11.84
N MET A 61 18.17 -7.08 -11.69
CA MET A 61 18.96 -8.17 -11.10
C MET A 61 18.72 -8.34 -9.60
N ALA A 62 18.56 -7.24 -8.86
CA ALA A 62 18.19 -7.30 -7.45
C ALA A 62 16.85 -8.03 -7.24
N GLN A 63 15.89 -7.79 -8.14
CA GLN A 63 14.61 -8.49 -8.13
C GLN A 63 14.74 -10.00 -8.46
N GLU A 64 15.58 -10.36 -9.42
CA GLU A 64 15.83 -11.78 -9.74
C GLU A 64 16.54 -12.53 -8.60
N GLU A 65 17.52 -11.91 -7.97
CA GLU A 65 18.22 -12.52 -6.83
C GLU A 65 17.28 -12.69 -5.63
N ARG A 66 16.41 -11.74 -5.34
CA ARG A 66 15.37 -11.90 -4.33
C ARG A 66 14.44 -13.07 -4.63
N LYS A 67 13.99 -13.22 -5.88
CA LYS A 67 13.14 -14.35 -6.30
C LYS A 67 13.84 -15.71 -6.15
N LYS A 68 15.15 -15.81 -6.43
CA LYS A 68 15.93 -17.05 -6.30
C LYS A 68 16.14 -17.45 -4.83
N THR A 69 16.30 -16.48 -3.94
CA THR A 69 16.51 -16.76 -2.51
C THR A 69 15.24 -17.21 -1.81
N THR A 70 14.07 -16.71 -2.24
CA THR A 70 12.77 -17.22 -1.77
C THR A 70 12.46 -18.64 -2.28
N ALA A 71 13.02 -19.05 -3.41
CA ALA A 71 12.83 -20.40 -3.95
C ALA A 71 13.79 -21.45 -3.34
N SER A 72 14.92 -21.05 -2.74
CA SER A 72 15.93 -21.98 -2.20
C SER A 72 15.86 -22.19 -0.69
N SER A 73 14.98 -21.51 0.05
CA SER A 73 14.73 -21.73 1.48
C SER A 73 13.67 -22.81 1.79
N GLY A 74 13.24 -23.57 0.79
CA GLY A 74 12.32 -24.71 0.92
C GLY A 74 13.04 -26.05 1.05
N GLY A 75 13.87 -26.26 2.08
CA GLY A 75 14.51 -27.56 2.28
C GLY A 75 15.17 -27.73 3.64
N LEU A 76 14.56 -28.61 4.47
CA LEU A 76 15.10 -29.28 5.65
C LEU A 76 15.31 -28.45 6.94
N SER A 77 14.32 -28.47 7.81
CA SER A 77 14.53 -28.68 9.23
C SER A 77 13.32 -29.41 9.81
N GLY A 78 13.46 -30.71 10.02
CA GLY A 78 12.54 -31.51 10.83
C GLY A 78 12.81 -31.26 12.31
N GLY A 79 11.77 -30.93 13.08
CA GLY A 79 11.81 -30.79 14.53
C GLY A 79 10.49 -30.33 15.09
N LEU A 80 9.77 -31.24 15.72
CA LEU A 80 8.52 -31.12 16.47
C LEU A 80 8.24 -29.73 17.07
N GLY A 81 7.11 -29.11 16.69
CA GLY A 81 6.55 -27.95 17.37
C GLY A 81 5.43 -27.32 16.56
N GLY A 82 4.16 -27.68 16.85
CA GLY A 82 2.98 -26.91 16.56
C GLY A 82 2.71 -26.59 15.08
N LEU A 83 1.65 -27.16 14.55
CA LEU A 83 0.95 -26.78 13.30
C LEU A 83 0.79 -25.27 13.18
N ARG A 84 1.83 -24.55 12.73
CA ARG A 84 1.67 -23.24 12.10
C ARG A 84 1.28 -23.49 10.65
N SER A 85 -0.01 -23.52 10.40
CA SER A 85 -0.57 -23.20 9.10
C SER A 85 0.23 -22.01 8.58
N GLN A 86 0.96 -22.15 7.45
CA GLN A 86 1.50 -21.01 6.73
C GLN A 86 0.28 -20.22 6.25
N SER A 87 -0.11 -19.21 7.02
CA SER A 87 -1.11 -18.25 6.57
C SER A 87 -0.58 -17.63 5.29
N PRO A 88 -1.34 -17.64 4.19
CA PRO A 88 -0.94 -16.91 3.00
C PRO A 88 -0.63 -15.47 3.43
N ASN A 89 0.47 -14.91 2.95
CA ASN A 89 0.85 -13.53 3.25
C ASN A 89 -0.37 -12.62 3.07
N GLY A 90 -0.77 -11.91 4.13
CA GLY A 90 -1.91 -10.99 4.10
C GLY A 90 -1.78 -9.94 2.99
N LYS A 91 -2.85 -9.25 2.66
CA LYS A 91 -2.93 -8.31 1.53
C LYS A 91 -3.00 -6.87 1.98
N ILE A 92 -2.17 -6.02 1.40
CA ILE A 92 -2.16 -4.59 1.64
C ILE A 92 -3.05 -3.92 0.60
N ILE A 93 -4.10 -3.25 1.06
CA ILE A 93 -5.06 -2.51 0.22
C ILE A 93 -4.97 -1.03 0.62
N VAL A 94 -4.47 -0.19 -0.28
CA VAL A 94 -4.35 1.25 -0.05
C VAL A 94 -5.52 1.97 -0.67
N ILE A 95 -6.22 2.79 0.11
CA ILE A 95 -7.29 3.66 -0.36
C ILE A 95 -6.72 5.05 -0.59
N TYR A 96 -6.77 5.51 -1.83
CA TYR A 96 -6.21 6.79 -2.21
C TYR A 96 -7.15 7.62 -3.06
N SER A 97 -7.17 8.92 -2.84
CA SER A 97 -7.81 9.90 -3.72
C SER A 97 -6.94 11.13 -3.85
N PRO A 98 -6.56 11.55 -5.06
CA PRO A 98 -5.75 12.75 -5.28
C PRO A 98 -6.54 14.06 -5.12
N LYS A 99 -7.74 14.00 -4.54
CA LYS A 99 -8.56 15.15 -4.18
C LYS A 99 -9.23 14.89 -2.82
N GLY A 100 -9.03 15.83 -1.90
CA GLY A 100 -9.67 15.78 -0.58
C GLY A 100 -11.21 15.82 -0.68
N GLY A 101 -11.87 15.23 0.30
CA GLY A 101 -13.32 15.17 0.38
C GLY A 101 -13.99 14.13 -0.52
N ASN A 102 -13.25 13.33 -1.27
CA ASN A 102 -13.81 12.26 -2.10
C ASN A 102 -14.24 11.01 -1.30
N GLY A 103 -14.07 10.99 0.03
CA GLY A 103 -14.57 9.94 0.92
C GLY A 103 -13.62 8.77 1.13
N ALA A 104 -12.31 8.99 1.06
CA ALA A 104 -11.30 7.93 1.26
C ALA A 104 -11.48 7.23 2.61
N THR A 105 -11.49 7.98 3.72
CA THR A 105 -11.68 7.44 5.09
C THR A 105 -13.00 6.70 5.25
N THR A 106 -14.10 7.22 4.68
CA THR A 106 -15.40 6.52 4.70
C THR A 106 -15.33 5.17 4.01
N VAL A 107 -14.69 5.12 2.83
CA VAL A 107 -14.53 3.89 2.06
C VAL A 107 -13.58 2.93 2.78
N ALA A 108 -12.43 3.41 3.26
CA ALA A 108 -11.43 2.61 3.96
C ALA A 108 -12.03 1.93 5.20
N THR A 109 -12.71 2.70 6.06
CA THR A 109 -13.34 2.20 7.28
C THR A 109 -14.39 1.11 6.99
N ASN A 110 -15.30 1.38 6.06
CA ASN A 110 -16.36 0.42 5.75
C ASN A 110 -15.86 -0.78 4.95
N LEU A 111 -14.85 -0.63 4.10
CA LEU A 111 -14.19 -1.74 3.42
C LEU A 111 -13.47 -2.65 4.42
N ALA A 112 -12.70 -2.09 5.35
CA ALA A 112 -12.01 -2.87 6.37
C ALA A 112 -12.99 -3.72 7.20
N LEU A 113 -14.16 -3.15 7.54
CA LEU A 113 -15.23 -3.89 8.22
C LEU A 113 -15.85 -5.00 7.36
N CYS A 114 -15.97 -4.80 6.04
CA CYS A 114 -16.46 -5.86 5.14
C CYS A 114 -15.46 -7.00 4.96
N LEU A 115 -14.17 -6.71 5.07
CA LEU A 115 -13.10 -7.70 4.93
C LEU A 115 -12.86 -8.46 6.24
N ASN A 116 -13.21 -7.85 7.39
CA ASN A 116 -12.97 -8.42 8.71
C ASN A 116 -13.98 -9.53 9.04
N SER A 117 -13.47 -10.65 9.51
CA SER A 117 -14.24 -11.76 10.07
C SER A 117 -13.42 -12.51 11.11
N THR A 118 -14.01 -13.53 11.73
CA THR A 118 -13.29 -14.42 12.66
C THR A 118 -12.16 -15.21 12.00
N GLU A 119 -12.28 -15.47 10.70
CA GLU A 119 -11.29 -16.22 9.91
C GLU A 119 -10.30 -15.32 9.20
N THR A 120 -10.68 -14.07 8.93
CA THR A 120 -9.88 -13.09 8.21
C THR A 120 -9.72 -11.82 9.04
N GLU A 121 -8.90 -11.88 10.11
CA GLU A 121 -8.62 -10.69 10.92
C GLU A 121 -8.02 -9.59 10.05
N THR A 122 -8.61 -8.41 10.13
CA THR A 122 -8.23 -7.23 9.33
C THR A 122 -7.77 -6.11 10.26
N ILE A 123 -6.75 -5.37 9.82
CA ILE A 123 -6.33 -4.13 10.46
C ILE A 123 -6.56 -2.95 9.52
N LEU A 124 -7.15 -1.88 10.05
CA LEU A 124 -7.25 -0.59 9.39
C LEU A 124 -6.17 0.34 9.94
N VAL A 125 -5.30 0.81 9.06
CA VAL A 125 -4.17 1.69 9.40
C VAL A 125 -4.49 3.10 8.90
N ASP A 126 -4.40 4.06 9.79
CA ASP A 126 -4.49 5.47 9.45
C ASP A 126 -3.15 5.98 8.92
N GLY A 127 -3.03 6.05 7.60
CA GLY A 127 -1.86 6.59 6.90
C GLY A 127 -1.94 8.09 6.62
N ASN A 128 -3.03 8.77 7.01
CA ASN A 128 -3.12 10.22 7.05
C ASN A 128 -2.53 10.72 8.38
N LEU A 129 -1.22 10.60 8.53
CA LEU A 129 -0.53 10.73 9.80
C LEU A 129 -0.70 12.09 10.49
N GLN A 130 -0.93 13.17 9.74
CA GLN A 130 -1.03 14.52 10.29
C GLN A 130 -2.45 14.88 10.78
N PHE A 131 -3.46 14.41 10.06
CA PHE A 131 -4.87 14.73 10.33
C PHE A 131 -5.73 13.48 10.09
N GLY A 132 -5.36 12.39 10.77
CA GLY A 132 -6.06 11.12 10.66
C GLY A 132 -7.40 11.13 11.39
N ASP A 133 -8.41 10.57 10.75
CA ASP A 133 -9.78 10.57 11.23
C ASP A 133 -10.33 9.17 11.51
N VAL A 134 -9.56 8.10 11.26
CA VAL A 134 -10.02 6.71 11.42
C VAL A 134 -10.60 6.45 12.82
N ALA A 135 -9.93 6.96 13.86
CA ALA A 135 -10.40 6.83 15.24
C ALA A 135 -11.77 7.50 15.45
N VAL A 136 -11.96 8.68 14.86
CA VAL A 136 -13.24 9.44 14.95
C VAL A 136 -14.37 8.69 14.25
N PHE A 137 -14.10 8.10 13.07
CA PHE A 137 -15.09 7.34 12.31
C PHE A 137 -15.61 6.08 13.03
N LEU A 138 -14.86 5.61 14.02
CA LEU A 138 -15.18 4.42 14.82
C LEU A 138 -15.48 4.75 16.29
N ASN A 139 -15.53 6.05 16.64
CA ASN A 139 -15.69 6.54 18.00
C ASN A 139 -14.71 5.89 19.00
N GLU A 140 -13.46 5.72 18.55
CA GLU A 140 -12.39 5.13 19.34
C GLU A 140 -11.42 6.21 19.83
N GLN A 141 -10.87 5.98 21.03
CA GLN A 141 -9.85 6.82 21.64
C GLN A 141 -8.66 5.94 22.00
N GLY A 142 -7.78 5.71 21.02
CA GLY A 142 -6.56 4.94 21.28
C GLY A 142 -5.53 5.76 22.06
N LYS A 143 -4.85 5.09 23.00
CA LYS A 143 -3.69 5.67 23.69
C LYS A 143 -2.42 5.54 22.86
N ASN A 144 -2.35 4.50 22.02
CA ASN A 144 -1.22 4.15 21.17
C ASN A 144 -1.55 4.43 19.71
N SER A 145 -0.53 4.64 18.90
CA SER A 145 -0.66 5.01 17.51
C SER A 145 0.49 4.44 16.65
N VAL A 146 0.57 4.81 15.39
CA VAL A 146 1.65 4.41 14.47
C VAL A 146 3.05 4.68 15.03
N ILE A 147 3.24 5.79 15.77
CA ILE A 147 4.56 6.16 16.33
C ILE A 147 5.06 5.22 17.43
N ASP A 148 4.20 4.40 18.02
CA ASP A 148 4.59 3.44 19.04
C ASP A 148 5.20 2.16 18.43
N LEU A 149 4.97 1.92 17.13
CA LEU A 149 5.51 0.78 16.40
C LEU A 149 6.67 1.14 15.46
N THR A 150 6.59 2.30 14.77
CA THR A 150 7.55 2.67 13.73
C THR A 150 9.01 2.77 14.19
N PRO A 151 9.36 3.29 15.38
CA PRO A 151 10.77 3.36 15.81
C PRO A 151 11.43 2.00 16.06
N ARG A 152 10.62 0.97 16.37
CA ARG A 152 11.09 -0.38 16.67
C ARG A 152 10.62 -1.42 15.63
N VAL A 153 10.42 -0.99 14.40
CA VAL A 153 9.84 -1.82 13.34
C VAL A 153 10.66 -3.07 13.02
N ASP A 154 11.96 -3.05 13.27
CA ASP A 154 12.85 -4.20 13.05
C ASP A 154 12.81 -5.23 14.21
N GLU A 155 12.15 -4.89 15.35
CA GLU A 155 12.04 -5.72 16.57
C GLU A 155 10.57 -6.06 16.92
N LEU A 156 9.65 -5.86 15.98
CA LEU A 156 8.22 -6.13 16.21
C LEU A 156 7.96 -7.63 16.38
N ASP A 157 7.12 -7.92 17.37
CA ASP A 157 6.46 -9.22 17.49
C ASP A 157 4.93 -9.06 17.44
N GLN A 158 4.23 -10.19 17.33
CA GLN A 158 2.78 -10.19 17.18
C GLN A 158 2.05 -9.69 18.44
N GLU A 159 2.61 -9.90 19.63
CA GLU A 159 1.99 -9.49 20.90
C GLU A 159 2.06 -7.98 21.02
N VAL A 160 3.21 -7.37 20.75
CA VAL A 160 3.40 -5.91 20.73
C VAL A 160 2.45 -5.24 19.74
N VAL A 161 2.29 -5.79 18.53
CA VAL A 161 1.35 -5.23 17.56
C VAL A 161 -0.10 -5.29 18.07
N ARG A 162 -0.50 -6.41 18.69
CA ARG A 162 -1.86 -6.57 19.23
C ARG A 162 -2.12 -5.73 20.48
N GLU A 163 -1.08 -5.40 21.23
CA GLU A 163 -1.16 -4.50 22.39
C GLU A 163 -1.33 -3.04 21.96
N VAL A 164 -0.59 -2.62 20.92
CA VAL A 164 -0.63 -1.25 20.39
C VAL A 164 -1.89 -1.00 19.54
N ALA A 165 -2.29 -1.97 18.72
CA ALA A 165 -3.48 -1.85 17.88
C ALA A 165 -4.76 -1.91 18.73
N VAL A 166 -5.64 -0.94 18.54
CA VAL A 166 -6.94 -0.91 19.20
C VAL A 166 -7.86 -1.95 18.54
N LYS A 167 -8.39 -2.90 19.32
CA LYS A 167 -9.42 -3.81 18.82
C LYS A 167 -10.80 -3.20 19.12
N HIS A 168 -11.51 -2.79 18.04
CA HIS A 168 -12.85 -2.22 18.17
C HIS A 168 -13.83 -3.21 18.78
N PRO A 169 -14.49 -2.87 19.93
CA PRO A 169 -15.23 -3.84 20.74
C PRO A 169 -16.41 -4.50 20.02
N ALA A 170 -17.16 -3.71 19.23
CA ALA A 170 -18.37 -4.19 18.58
C ALA A 170 -18.11 -4.99 17.29
N THR A 171 -16.98 -4.79 16.63
CA THR A 171 -16.72 -5.38 15.29
C THR A 171 -15.53 -6.32 15.24
N GLY A 172 -14.66 -6.26 16.27
CA GLY A 172 -13.42 -7.02 16.29
C GLY A 172 -12.36 -6.54 15.28
N LEU A 173 -12.61 -5.46 14.54
CA LEU A 173 -11.64 -4.84 13.64
C LEU A 173 -10.46 -4.29 14.45
N TYR A 174 -9.24 -4.53 13.99
CA TYR A 174 -8.06 -3.89 14.55
C TYR A 174 -7.80 -2.53 13.90
N LEU A 175 -7.40 -1.55 14.71
CA LEU A 175 -7.13 -0.18 14.27
C LEU A 175 -5.72 0.21 14.69
N LEU A 176 -4.98 0.78 13.77
CA LEU A 176 -3.75 1.47 14.08
C LEU A 176 -3.92 2.94 13.68
N ILE A 177 -4.12 3.77 14.69
CA ILE A 177 -4.52 5.17 14.51
C ILE A 177 -3.32 6.08 14.19
N ALA A 178 -3.61 7.24 13.63
CA ALA A 178 -2.62 8.28 13.37
C ALA A 178 -2.01 8.82 14.67
N PRO A 179 -0.82 9.43 14.63
CA PRO A 179 -0.23 10.15 15.76
C PRO A 179 -1.16 11.22 16.32
N PRO A 180 -1.05 11.51 17.64
CA PRO A 180 -1.95 12.48 18.29
C PRO A 180 -1.73 13.93 17.85
N THR A 181 -0.53 14.25 17.34
CA THR A 181 -0.20 15.59 16.84
C THR A 181 0.47 15.55 15.47
N PRO A 182 0.30 16.60 14.64
CA PRO A 182 1.00 16.69 13.35
C PRO A 182 2.53 16.67 13.48
N GLU A 183 3.07 17.17 14.57
CA GLU A 183 4.50 17.18 14.88
C GLU A 183 5.03 15.76 15.07
N ASP A 184 4.28 14.91 15.76
CA ASP A 184 4.63 13.50 15.95
C ASP A 184 4.62 12.74 14.61
N ALA A 185 3.75 13.12 13.69
CA ALA A 185 3.71 12.55 12.35
C ALA A 185 5.04 12.70 11.59
N LEU A 186 5.80 13.78 11.85
CA LEU A 186 7.12 14.02 11.24
C LEU A 186 8.20 13.03 11.70
N ARG A 187 7.94 12.28 12.76
CA ARG A 187 8.86 11.25 13.29
C ARG A 187 8.77 9.94 12.52
N VAL A 188 7.71 9.76 11.72
CA VAL A 188 7.48 8.55 10.93
C VAL A 188 8.16 8.68 9.58
N THR A 189 9.19 7.87 9.33
CA THR A 189 9.86 7.85 8.03
C THR A 189 9.12 6.91 7.04
N PRO A 190 9.22 7.15 5.73
CA PRO A 190 8.62 6.28 4.71
C PRO A 190 9.08 4.82 4.79
N ASP A 191 10.37 4.59 5.07
CA ASP A 191 10.95 3.26 5.23
C ASP A 191 10.36 2.53 6.44
N GLN A 192 10.28 3.20 7.60
CA GLN A 192 9.66 2.63 8.80
C GLN A 192 8.19 2.29 8.59
N PHE A 193 7.43 3.18 7.94
CA PHE A 193 6.02 2.93 7.66
C PHE A 193 5.82 1.77 6.67
N SER A 194 6.63 1.70 5.62
CA SER A 194 6.62 0.58 4.67
C SER A 194 6.93 -0.76 5.36
N LYS A 195 7.98 -0.80 6.20
CA LYS A 195 8.33 -2.00 6.98
C LYS A 195 7.22 -2.40 7.94
N LEU A 196 6.58 -1.44 8.61
CA LEU A 196 5.44 -1.68 9.48
C LEU A 196 4.30 -2.35 8.72
N LEU A 197 3.89 -1.83 7.56
CA LEU A 197 2.84 -2.44 6.74
C LEU A 197 3.23 -3.85 6.27
N GLN A 198 4.49 -4.06 5.90
CA GLN A 198 5.01 -5.37 5.54
C GLN A 198 5.01 -6.36 6.71
N TYR A 199 5.22 -5.89 7.94
CA TYR A 199 5.07 -6.71 9.12
C TYR A 199 3.61 -7.03 9.42
N LEU A 200 2.73 -6.03 9.36
CA LEU A 200 1.29 -6.20 9.62
C LEU A 200 0.64 -7.24 8.68
N ARG A 201 1.05 -7.33 7.42
CA ARG A 201 0.56 -8.36 6.50
C ARG A 201 0.97 -9.79 6.87
N GLN A 202 1.94 -9.96 7.77
CA GLN A 202 2.28 -11.28 8.31
C GLN A 202 1.37 -11.69 9.48
N VAL A 203 0.71 -10.69 10.11
CA VAL A 203 -0.16 -10.86 11.27
C VAL A 203 -1.64 -10.90 10.89
N PHE A 204 -2.04 -10.08 9.91
CA PHE A 204 -3.42 -9.89 9.49
C PHE A 204 -3.66 -10.37 8.06
N ALA A 205 -4.86 -10.90 7.81
CA ALA A 205 -5.25 -11.31 6.45
C ALA A 205 -5.39 -10.12 5.50
N TYR A 206 -5.85 -8.98 6.01
CA TYR A 206 -5.95 -7.73 5.26
C TYR A 206 -5.39 -6.57 6.07
N VAL A 207 -4.58 -5.74 5.42
CA VAL A 207 -4.09 -4.46 5.92
C VAL A 207 -4.70 -3.38 5.02
N VAL A 208 -5.74 -2.71 5.50
CA VAL A 208 -6.38 -1.59 4.78
C VAL A 208 -5.72 -0.30 5.25
N VAL A 209 -5.23 0.51 4.32
CA VAL A 209 -4.53 1.77 4.64
C VAL A 209 -5.37 2.93 4.12
N ASP A 210 -5.88 3.75 5.02
CA ASP A 210 -6.44 5.07 4.68
C ASP A 210 -5.33 6.08 4.47
N THR A 211 -5.42 6.92 3.44
CA THR A 211 -4.35 7.86 3.12
C THR A 211 -4.84 9.28 2.93
N SER A 212 -3.95 10.24 3.15
CA SER A 212 -4.20 11.63 2.79
C SER A 212 -4.33 11.81 1.28
N SER A 213 -4.96 12.91 0.86
CA SER A 213 -5.02 13.27 -0.57
C SER A 213 -3.71 13.84 -1.12
N TYR A 214 -2.79 14.21 -0.25
CA TYR A 214 -1.44 14.64 -0.63
C TYR A 214 -0.54 13.42 -0.83
N LEU A 215 0.21 13.42 -1.92
CA LEU A 215 1.18 12.38 -2.22
C LEU A 215 2.47 12.66 -1.42
N THR A 216 2.43 12.36 -0.12
CA THR A 216 3.61 12.40 0.74
C THR A 216 4.51 11.20 0.48
N ASP A 217 5.75 11.25 0.97
CA ASP A 217 6.68 10.11 0.85
C ASP A 217 6.14 8.85 1.55
N VAL A 218 5.42 9.01 2.67
CA VAL A 218 4.74 7.90 3.39
C VAL A 218 3.61 7.30 2.54
N VAL A 219 2.79 8.14 1.90
CA VAL A 219 1.75 7.68 0.98
C VAL A 219 2.37 6.97 -0.22
N SER A 220 3.43 7.53 -0.81
CA SER A 220 4.15 6.92 -1.93
C SER A 220 4.70 5.54 -1.56
N ALA A 221 5.36 5.42 -0.39
CA ALA A 221 5.89 4.16 0.10
C ALA A 221 4.78 3.10 0.34
N SER A 222 3.60 3.53 0.78
CA SER A 222 2.43 2.65 0.93
C SER A 222 1.92 2.13 -0.42
N LEU A 223 1.85 3.02 -1.42
CA LEU A 223 1.40 2.67 -2.77
C LEU A 223 2.37 1.70 -3.46
N ASP A 224 3.67 1.84 -3.23
CA ASP A 224 4.71 0.98 -3.82
C ASP A 224 4.54 -0.49 -3.39
N ILE A 225 4.20 -0.73 -2.13
CA ILE A 225 4.06 -2.07 -1.56
C ILE A 225 2.63 -2.63 -1.57
N ALA A 226 1.63 -1.83 -1.97
CA ALA A 226 0.22 -2.25 -2.02
C ALA A 226 0.00 -3.41 -2.99
N ASP A 227 -0.74 -4.43 -2.59
CA ASP A 227 -1.25 -5.47 -3.50
C ASP A 227 -2.38 -4.91 -4.37
N GLN A 228 -3.24 -4.06 -3.77
CA GLN A 228 -4.31 -3.34 -4.47
C GLN A 228 -4.35 -1.87 -4.04
N ILE A 229 -4.58 -1.00 -5.01
CA ILE A 229 -4.81 0.43 -4.81
C ILE A 229 -6.25 0.72 -5.22
N VAL A 230 -7.08 1.13 -4.28
CA VAL A 230 -8.44 1.62 -4.56
C VAL A 230 -8.35 3.10 -4.83
N LEU A 231 -8.41 3.48 -6.10
CA LEU A 231 -8.33 4.87 -6.53
C LEU A 231 -9.72 5.48 -6.64
N LEU A 232 -10.01 6.45 -5.76
CA LEU A 232 -11.31 7.11 -5.70
C LEU A 232 -11.35 8.38 -6.56
N THR A 233 -12.44 8.54 -7.30
CA THR A 233 -12.84 9.80 -7.94
C THR A 233 -14.31 10.09 -7.68
N THR A 234 -14.75 11.30 -8.07
CA THR A 234 -16.17 11.71 -8.10
C THR A 234 -16.53 12.20 -9.50
N GLN A 235 -17.82 12.48 -9.75
CA GLN A 235 -18.30 13.05 -11.02
C GLN A 235 -17.96 14.54 -11.19
N GLU A 236 -16.80 14.97 -10.68
CA GLU A 236 -16.32 16.34 -10.81
C GLU A 236 -15.09 16.39 -11.71
N ILE A 237 -15.06 17.33 -12.66
CA ILE A 237 -13.95 17.49 -13.60
C ILE A 237 -12.58 17.59 -12.90
N PRO A 238 -12.42 18.39 -11.80
CA PRO A 238 -11.14 18.42 -11.08
C PRO A 238 -10.73 17.08 -10.47
N SER A 239 -11.69 16.30 -9.95
CA SER A 239 -11.44 14.98 -9.39
C SER A 239 -10.95 14.00 -10.47
N ILE A 240 -11.63 13.97 -11.61
CA ILE A 240 -11.28 13.12 -12.77
C ILE A 240 -9.90 13.51 -13.32
N LYS A 241 -9.64 14.83 -13.47
CA LYS A 241 -8.33 15.33 -13.91
C LYS A 241 -7.21 14.87 -12.99
N ASN A 242 -7.39 15.01 -11.67
CA ASN A 242 -6.37 14.62 -10.70
C ASN A 242 -6.14 13.10 -10.70
N ALA A 243 -7.20 12.30 -10.80
CA ALA A 243 -7.10 10.85 -10.95
C ALA A 243 -6.33 10.46 -12.23
N ASN A 244 -6.56 11.13 -13.35
CA ASN A 244 -5.80 10.92 -14.59
C ASN A 244 -4.30 11.24 -14.41
N THR A 245 -4.00 12.37 -13.76
CA THR A 245 -2.62 12.76 -13.48
C THR A 245 -1.92 11.71 -12.60
N PHE A 246 -2.61 11.21 -11.59
CA PHE A 246 -2.10 10.17 -10.70
C PHE A 246 -1.87 8.83 -11.43
N LEU A 247 -2.80 8.40 -12.29
CA LEU A 247 -2.61 7.19 -13.13
C LEU A 247 -1.38 7.29 -14.02
N LYS A 248 -1.14 8.47 -14.61
CA LYS A 248 0.08 8.72 -15.41
C LYS A 248 1.34 8.59 -14.55
N LEU A 249 1.31 9.13 -13.32
CA LEU A 249 2.41 9.05 -12.38
C LEU A 249 2.72 7.59 -12.01
N LEU A 250 1.70 6.79 -11.69
CA LEU A 250 1.86 5.37 -11.39
C LEU A 250 2.48 4.60 -12.57
N ASN A 251 2.00 4.87 -13.79
CA ASN A 251 2.55 4.25 -15.00
C ASN A 251 4.01 4.65 -15.23
N MET A 252 4.39 5.90 -15.00
CA MET A 252 5.78 6.37 -15.07
C MET A 252 6.66 5.71 -14.01
N GLY A 253 6.12 5.46 -12.82
CA GLY A 253 6.78 4.72 -11.73
C GLY A 253 6.84 3.20 -11.95
N GLY A 254 6.31 2.68 -13.06
CA GLY A 254 6.32 1.25 -13.36
C GLY A 254 5.32 0.41 -12.57
N ILE A 255 4.35 1.04 -11.92
CA ILE A 255 3.28 0.33 -11.22
C ILE A 255 2.25 -0.18 -12.25
N PRO A 256 1.96 -1.48 -12.32
CA PRO A 256 1.03 -2.05 -13.29
C PRO A 256 -0.41 -1.66 -12.94
N THR A 257 -0.89 -0.54 -13.47
CA THR A 257 -2.19 0.05 -13.10
C THR A 257 -3.37 -0.87 -13.40
N LYS A 258 -3.31 -1.66 -14.48
CA LYS A 258 -4.37 -2.61 -14.84
C LYS A 258 -4.55 -3.72 -13.80
N GLU A 259 -3.47 -4.13 -13.17
CA GLU A 259 -3.46 -5.24 -12.21
C GLU A 259 -3.65 -4.76 -10.76
N ARG A 260 -3.00 -3.65 -10.39
CA ARG A 260 -2.94 -3.17 -9.00
C ARG A 260 -3.94 -2.06 -8.69
N VAL A 261 -4.52 -1.39 -9.68
CA VAL A 261 -5.46 -0.29 -9.43
C VAL A 261 -6.90 -0.72 -9.71
N THR A 262 -7.75 -0.58 -8.69
CA THR A 262 -9.21 -0.67 -8.81
C THR A 262 -9.77 0.74 -8.76
N PHE A 263 -10.30 1.19 -9.89
CA PHE A 263 -10.86 2.53 -10.02
C PHE A 263 -12.31 2.53 -9.52
N VAL A 264 -12.63 3.45 -8.61
CA VAL A 264 -13.97 3.57 -8.00
C VAL A 264 -14.50 4.99 -8.15
N MET A 265 -15.70 5.14 -8.68
CA MET A 265 -16.41 6.41 -8.69
C MET A 265 -17.31 6.49 -7.47
N ASN A 266 -16.91 7.33 -6.52
CA ASN A 266 -17.66 7.59 -5.30
C ASN A 266 -18.63 8.79 -5.49
N LYS A 267 -19.62 8.88 -4.61
CA LYS A 267 -20.66 9.93 -4.65
C LYS A 267 -21.36 9.97 -6.02
N PHE A 268 -21.60 8.80 -6.60
CA PHE A 268 -22.24 8.69 -7.90
C PHE A 268 -23.72 9.09 -7.84
N ASP A 269 -24.12 10.05 -8.68
CA ASP A 269 -25.50 10.47 -8.87
C ASP A 269 -25.86 10.43 -10.36
N ARG A 270 -26.89 9.64 -10.71
CA ARG A 270 -27.37 9.51 -12.09
C ARG A 270 -27.85 10.81 -12.72
N ARG A 271 -28.19 11.81 -11.91
CA ARG A 271 -28.65 13.12 -12.36
C ARG A 271 -27.49 14.01 -12.84
N VAL A 272 -26.26 13.68 -12.47
CA VAL A 272 -25.07 14.41 -12.94
C VAL A 272 -24.74 13.97 -14.36
N GLY A 273 -24.54 14.93 -15.27
CA GLY A 273 -24.33 14.67 -16.70
C GLY A 273 -23.01 14.01 -17.10
N ILE A 274 -22.14 13.66 -16.14
CA ILE A 274 -20.87 12.98 -16.39
C ILE A 274 -21.08 11.48 -16.16
N SER A 275 -21.13 10.70 -17.25
CA SER A 275 -21.33 9.25 -17.12
C SER A 275 -20.03 8.50 -16.82
N PRO A 276 -20.08 7.37 -16.07
CA PRO A 276 -18.92 6.54 -15.79
C PRO A 276 -18.22 6.05 -17.07
N GLU A 277 -18.98 5.75 -18.13
CA GLU A 277 -18.45 5.26 -19.41
C GLU A 277 -17.56 6.31 -20.08
N ARG A 278 -18.00 7.57 -20.12
CA ARG A 278 -17.21 8.69 -20.69
C ARG A 278 -15.93 8.92 -19.88
N VAL A 279 -16.02 8.77 -18.55
CA VAL A 279 -14.83 8.89 -17.69
C VAL A 279 -13.87 7.72 -17.94
N ALA A 280 -14.37 6.50 -18.05
CA ALA A 280 -13.60 5.31 -18.36
C ALA A 280 -12.85 5.44 -19.70
N GLU A 281 -13.54 5.91 -20.77
CA GLU A 281 -12.94 6.21 -22.07
C GLU A 281 -11.83 7.25 -21.98
N SER A 282 -12.11 8.37 -21.28
CA SER A 282 -11.15 9.46 -21.11
C SER A 282 -9.88 9.04 -20.35
N LEU A 283 -10.03 8.19 -19.33
CA LEU A 283 -8.93 7.69 -18.52
C LEU A 283 -8.26 6.45 -19.09
N LYS A 284 -8.87 5.80 -20.11
CA LYS A 284 -8.47 4.48 -20.63
C LYS A 284 -8.37 3.43 -19.50
N GLN A 285 -9.29 3.52 -18.56
CA GLN A 285 -9.39 2.67 -17.37
C GLN A 285 -10.84 2.25 -17.15
N GLU A 286 -11.06 0.99 -16.81
CA GLU A 286 -12.38 0.54 -16.39
C GLU A 286 -12.77 1.14 -15.03
N ILE A 287 -14.05 1.47 -14.85
CA ILE A 287 -14.63 1.89 -13.58
C ILE A 287 -15.61 0.80 -13.13
N PRO A 288 -15.10 -0.29 -12.53
CA PRO A 288 -15.93 -1.45 -12.21
C PRO A 288 -16.90 -1.20 -11.07
N LEU A 289 -16.68 -0.15 -10.28
CA LEU A 289 -17.40 0.08 -9.04
C LEU A 289 -17.89 1.52 -8.94
N LEU A 290 -19.20 1.64 -8.65
CA LEU A 290 -19.89 2.91 -8.41
C LEU A 290 -20.44 2.87 -6.99
N ILE A 291 -20.12 3.88 -6.17
CA ILE A 291 -20.69 4.07 -4.83
C ILE A 291 -21.69 5.22 -4.91
N PRO A 292 -22.98 4.98 -4.69
CA PRO A 292 -24.03 6.01 -4.79
C PRO A 292 -23.84 7.14 -3.79
N PHE A 293 -24.39 8.31 -4.13
CA PHE A 293 -24.40 9.47 -3.26
C PHE A 293 -25.60 9.41 -2.31
N GLU A 294 -25.36 9.13 -1.04
CA GLU A 294 -26.35 9.15 0.05
C GLU A 294 -25.85 10.05 1.19
N GLU A 295 -25.79 11.36 0.96
CA GLU A 295 -25.17 12.32 1.86
C GLU A 295 -25.66 12.21 3.31
N ARG A 296 -26.98 12.14 3.51
CA ARG A 296 -27.57 12.10 4.84
C ARG A 296 -27.11 10.89 5.64
N VAL A 297 -27.16 9.72 5.06
CA VAL A 297 -26.82 8.45 5.72
C VAL A 297 -25.33 8.41 6.05
N VAL A 298 -24.49 8.87 5.12
CA VAL A 298 -23.02 8.92 5.31
C VAL A 298 -22.64 9.94 6.38
N THR A 299 -23.20 11.16 6.31
CA THR A 299 -22.91 12.22 7.28
C THR A 299 -23.37 11.83 8.69
N GLU A 300 -24.54 11.21 8.82
CA GLU A 300 -25.02 10.69 10.12
C GLU A 300 -24.09 9.60 10.69
N SER A 301 -23.62 8.69 9.85
CA SER A 301 -22.63 7.65 10.23
C SER A 301 -21.34 8.28 10.76
N ILE A 302 -20.79 9.26 10.04
CA ILE A 302 -19.55 9.95 10.43
C ILE A 302 -19.73 10.71 11.76
N ASN A 303 -20.79 11.51 11.87
CA ASN A 303 -21.00 12.35 13.06
C ASN A 303 -21.30 11.54 14.33
N ARG A 304 -21.78 10.31 14.17
CA ARG A 304 -22.00 9.39 15.31
C ARG A 304 -20.80 8.51 15.61
N GLY A 305 -19.78 8.49 14.76
CA GLY A 305 -18.67 7.55 14.87
C GLY A 305 -19.12 6.09 14.74
N VAL A 306 -20.21 5.83 14.00
CA VAL A 306 -20.74 4.49 13.79
C VAL A 306 -20.76 4.18 12.30
N PRO A 307 -19.88 3.29 11.83
CA PRO A 307 -19.77 2.96 10.42
C PRO A 307 -21.05 2.40 9.82
N LEU A 308 -21.24 2.60 8.51
CA LEU A 308 -22.41 2.09 7.77
C LEU A 308 -22.57 0.58 7.89
N MET A 309 -21.47 -0.15 7.95
CA MET A 309 -21.45 -1.61 8.11
C MET A 309 -22.03 -2.08 9.44
N VAL A 310 -22.11 -1.20 10.45
CA VAL A 310 -22.70 -1.51 11.75
C VAL A 310 -24.21 -1.19 11.78
N ASN A 311 -24.59 0.05 11.41
CA ASN A 311 -25.97 0.51 11.61
C ASN A 311 -26.79 0.70 10.33
N ASN A 312 -26.17 0.80 9.16
CA ASN A 312 -26.85 1.13 7.91
C ASN A 312 -26.48 0.16 6.78
N ARG A 313 -26.35 -1.12 7.10
CA ARG A 313 -25.88 -2.14 6.15
C ARG A 313 -26.77 -2.31 4.93
N ASP A 314 -28.05 -1.93 5.05
CA ASP A 314 -29.02 -1.97 3.95
C ASP A 314 -29.00 -0.75 3.03
N SER A 315 -28.24 0.31 3.36
CA SER A 315 -28.10 1.49 2.50
C SER A 315 -27.43 1.12 1.17
N GLN A 316 -27.69 1.95 0.14
CA GLN A 316 -27.09 1.70 -1.19
C GLN A 316 -25.57 1.86 -1.16
N VAL A 317 -25.05 2.79 -0.35
CA VAL A 317 -23.60 2.95 -0.13
C VAL A 317 -23.02 1.71 0.50
N ALA A 318 -23.61 1.17 1.56
CA ALA A 318 -23.15 -0.03 2.22
C ALA A 318 -23.12 -1.24 1.27
N LYS A 319 -24.19 -1.44 0.51
CA LYS A 319 -24.26 -2.51 -0.51
C LYS A 319 -23.17 -2.36 -1.58
N ALA A 320 -22.88 -1.14 -1.99
CA ALA A 320 -21.81 -0.87 -2.96
C ALA A 320 -20.41 -1.19 -2.37
N VAL A 321 -20.17 -0.89 -1.08
CA VAL A 321 -18.91 -1.24 -0.41
C VAL A 321 -18.78 -2.75 -0.20
N ILE A 322 -19.87 -3.46 0.12
CA ILE A 322 -19.87 -4.95 0.17
C ILE A 322 -19.47 -5.51 -1.20
N LYS A 323 -20.12 -5.02 -2.28
CA LYS A 323 -19.76 -5.43 -3.64
C LYS A 323 -18.30 -5.14 -3.98
N MET A 324 -17.76 -4.02 -3.50
CA MET A 324 -16.35 -3.69 -3.67
C MET A 324 -15.44 -4.66 -2.93
N ALA A 325 -15.77 -5.04 -1.70
CA ALA A 325 -15.02 -6.03 -0.93
C ALA A 325 -14.96 -7.38 -1.65
N ASP A 326 -16.09 -7.85 -2.17
CA ASP A 326 -16.16 -9.10 -2.92
C ASP A 326 -15.36 -9.03 -4.22
N PHE A 327 -15.45 -7.93 -4.95
CA PHE A 327 -14.66 -7.69 -6.15
C PHE A 327 -13.15 -7.71 -5.88
N LEU A 328 -12.71 -7.08 -4.79
CA LEU A 328 -11.30 -7.06 -4.41
C LEU A 328 -10.80 -8.45 -3.97
N LYS A 329 -11.60 -9.21 -3.21
CA LYS A 329 -11.28 -10.60 -2.85
C LYS A 329 -11.09 -11.47 -4.09
N GLU A 330 -12.02 -11.39 -5.03
CA GLU A 330 -11.94 -12.15 -6.29
C GLU A 330 -10.72 -11.76 -7.13
N ARG A 331 -10.43 -10.45 -7.23
CA ARG A 331 -9.29 -9.92 -7.96
C ARG A 331 -7.95 -10.39 -7.36
N ILE A 332 -7.82 -10.31 -6.04
CA ILE A 332 -6.63 -10.77 -5.31
C ILE A 332 -6.43 -12.28 -5.50
N SER A 333 -7.50 -13.08 -5.38
CA SER A 333 -7.43 -14.53 -5.56
C SER A 333 -7.00 -14.93 -7.00
N LYS A 334 -7.48 -14.21 -8.02
CA LYS A 334 -7.06 -14.44 -9.42
C LYS A 334 -5.58 -14.12 -9.63
N GLN A 335 -5.06 -13.08 -9.00
CA GLN A 335 -3.64 -12.73 -9.07
C GLN A 335 -2.74 -13.82 -8.44
N GLU A 336 -3.19 -14.43 -7.35
CA GLU A 336 -2.48 -15.53 -6.69
C GLU A 336 -2.48 -16.83 -7.53
N SER A 337 -3.57 -17.10 -8.19
CA SER A 337 -3.72 -18.32 -9.02
C SER A 337 -3.03 -18.25 -10.38
N GLY A 338 -2.44 -17.10 -10.76
CA GLY A 338 -1.80 -16.90 -12.06
C GLY A 338 -2.77 -16.95 -13.26
N ALA A 339 -4.07 -16.88 -13.03
CA ALA A 339 -5.07 -16.90 -14.08
C ALA A 339 -5.13 -15.53 -14.78
N GLU A 340 -4.85 -15.50 -16.09
CA GLU A 340 -5.06 -14.30 -16.92
C GLU A 340 -6.50 -13.79 -16.77
N PRO A 341 -6.69 -12.45 -16.70
CA PRO A 341 -8.03 -11.88 -16.70
C PRO A 341 -8.76 -12.28 -18.00
N PRO A 342 -10.07 -12.54 -17.95
CA PRO A 342 -10.82 -12.91 -19.15
C PRO A 342 -10.71 -11.77 -20.17
N LYS A 343 -10.18 -12.08 -21.35
CA LYS A 343 -10.23 -11.20 -22.52
C LYS A 343 -11.70 -11.01 -22.88
N LYS A 344 -12.22 -9.80 -22.71
CA LYS A 344 -13.45 -9.34 -23.34
C LYS A 344 -13.14 -8.46 -24.53
#